data_6598e0ccca4051cf2c10a296a99864a0
#
_entry.id   6598e0ccca4051cf2c10a296a99864a0
#
_cell.length_a   1.000
_cell.length_b   1.000
_cell.length_c   1.000
_cell.angle_alpha   90.00
_cell.angle_beta   90.00
_cell.angle_gamma   90.00
#
_symmetry.space_group_name_H-M   'P 1'
#
loop_
_entity.id
_entity.type
_entity.pdbx_description
1 polymer ?
#
loop_
_entity_poly.entity_id
_entity_poly.type
_entity_poly.pdbx_seq_one_letter_code
_entity_poly.pdbx_strand_id
1 'polypeptide(L)'
;YVGDLYYSVKQCHDSDFSLLPKDAVIIKTFYKYSYEQISYILEHKYQVIRYKRSDGKIREGYFPKAGGPDKMDVVPGTHASADFLAHLAFNHFVLNVPYYREMYRLSDHRMSLSRMTLINWLAKGASFTSSLIGSLKDRAMVKDSIINCDETWCKVKVNGHFMRKYIWCLVNKERKIVIYCYEDGSRGRKVLRKILEDREVKALQSDGYNVYMYIDKELVDTEHLCCLAHSRAKFVYAYEQGGDLDAKYIIDCFGELYRLEDTYKLSGLPAELITCCRQSFRTNVF
;
A
#
# COMPACT_ATOMS: atom_id res chain seq x y z
N TYR A 1 3.57 6.42 -8.48
CA TYR A 1 4.25 5.79 -9.60
C TYR A 1 5.11 4.68 -9.05
N VAL A 2 4.62 3.46 -9.06
CA VAL A 2 5.47 2.29 -9.09
C VAL A 2 6.00 2.30 -10.53
N GLY A 3 7.17 2.88 -10.75
CA GLY A 3 7.83 2.83 -12.02
C GLY A 3 7.95 1.39 -12.47
N ASP A 4 7.94 1.15 -13.76
CA ASP A 4 7.90 -0.15 -14.40
C ASP A 4 8.89 -1.16 -13.78
N LEU A 5 8.50 -1.76 -12.65
CA LEU A 5 9.22 -2.88 -12.02
C LEU A 5 9.13 -4.15 -12.87
N TYR A 6 8.26 -4.14 -13.86
CA TYR A 6 8.05 -5.24 -14.79
C TYR A 6 8.08 -4.72 -16.22
N TYR A 7 9.13 -5.00 -16.94
CA TYR A 7 9.18 -4.79 -18.39
C TYR A 7 9.16 -6.14 -19.09
N SER A 8 8.43 -6.22 -20.19
CA SER A 8 8.46 -7.37 -21.06
C SER A 8 9.41 -7.11 -22.23
N VAL A 9 10.40 -7.98 -22.39
CA VAL A 9 11.24 -7.99 -23.59
C VAL A 9 10.46 -8.75 -24.66
N LYS A 10 10.25 -8.12 -25.81
CA LYS A 10 9.63 -8.77 -26.97
C LYS A 10 10.73 -9.23 -27.91
N GLN A 11 10.78 -10.52 -28.17
CA GLN A 11 11.64 -11.10 -29.20
C GLN A 11 10.73 -11.56 -30.34
N CYS A 12 11.03 -11.14 -31.55
CA CYS A 12 10.31 -11.54 -32.76
C CYS A 12 11.19 -12.50 -33.55
N HIS A 13 10.67 -13.65 -33.87
CA HIS A 13 11.35 -14.66 -34.68
C HIS A 13 10.54 -14.85 -35.97
N ASP A 14 11.03 -14.31 -37.04
CA ASP A 14 10.42 -14.45 -38.34
C ASP A 14 10.80 -15.78 -39.00
N SER A 15 9.91 -16.32 -39.83
CA SER A 15 10.17 -17.53 -40.60
C SER A 15 11.00 -17.21 -41.85
N ASP A 16 11.96 -18.05 -42.14
CA ASP A 16 12.69 -18.00 -43.42
C ASP A 16 11.86 -18.71 -44.49
N PHE A 17 11.29 -17.94 -45.39
CA PHE A 17 10.49 -18.45 -46.48
C PHE A 17 11.29 -19.26 -47.50
N SER A 18 12.61 -19.14 -47.54
CA SER A 18 13.47 -19.95 -48.41
C SER A 18 13.50 -21.43 -48.03
N LEU A 19 13.12 -21.75 -46.80
CA LEU A 19 13.04 -23.11 -46.29
C LEU A 19 11.72 -23.82 -46.59
N LEU A 20 10.76 -23.13 -47.24
CA LEU A 20 9.52 -23.75 -47.66
C LEU A 20 9.77 -24.79 -48.76
N PRO A 21 8.95 -25.86 -48.83
CA PRO A 21 8.95 -26.79 -49.95
C PRO A 21 8.74 -26.02 -51.26
N LYS A 22 9.40 -26.45 -52.34
CA LYS A 22 9.36 -25.75 -53.66
C LYS A 22 7.95 -25.68 -54.30
N ASP A 23 7.08 -26.57 -53.90
CA ASP A 23 5.69 -26.68 -54.34
C ASP A 23 4.69 -25.99 -53.37
N ALA A 24 5.19 -25.36 -52.28
CA ALA A 24 4.36 -24.73 -51.30
C ALA A 24 3.80 -23.37 -51.80
N VAL A 25 2.50 -23.18 -51.61
CA VAL A 25 1.81 -21.89 -51.83
C VAL A 25 1.40 -21.35 -50.45
N ILE A 26 1.85 -20.15 -50.12
CA ILE A 26 1.49 -19.49 -48.88
C ILE A 26 0.03 -19.07 -48.92
N ILE A 27 -0.80 -19.64 -48.04
CA ILE A 27 -2.21 -19.27 -47.90
C ILE A 27 -2.37 -18.09 -46.94
N LYS A 28 -1.65 -18.13 -45.81
CA LYS A 28 -1.73 -17.13 -44.75
C LYS A 28 -0.50 -17.19 -43.87
N THR A 29 -0.04 -16.03 -43.44
CA THR A 29 0.94 -15.90 -42.33
C THR A 29 0.26 -15.40 -41.05
N PHE A 30 0.63 -15.92 -39.91
CA PHE A 30 0.17 -15.47 -38.59
C PHE A 30 1.21 -15.76 -37.54
N TYR A 31 1.13 -15.02 -36.41
CA TYR A 31 2.04 -15.20 -35.28
C TYR A 31 1.41 -16.08 -34.24
N LYS A 32 2.20 -16.99 -33.67
CA LYS A 32 1.92 -17.67 -32.41
C LYS A 32 2.79 -17.06 -31.33
N TYR A 33 2.26 -16.99 -30.13
CA TYR A 33 2.96 -16.38 -29.00
C TYR A 33 3.29 -17.47 -27.97
N SER A 34 4.49 -17.41 -27.41
CA SER A 34 4.89 -18.11 -26.19
C SER A 34 5.40 -17.10 -25.19
N TYR A 35 5.24 -17.39 -23.90
CA TYR A 35 5.70 -16.53 -22.83
C TYR A 35 6.65 -17.33 -21.95
N GLU A 36 7.82 -16.74 -21.66
CA GLU A 36 8.81 -17.28 -20.77
C GLU A 36 9.07 -16.29 -19.63
N GLN A 37 9.08 -16.76 -18.40
CA GLN A 37 9.46 -15.96 -17.25
C GLN A 37 10.86 -16.35 -16.80
N ILE A 38 11.80 -15.41 -16.83
CA ILE A 38 13.17 -15.60 -16.38
C ILE A 38 13.33 -14.84 -15.06
N SER A 39 13.87 -15.52 -14.04
CA SER A 39 14.19 -14.93 -12.75
C SER A 39 15.64 -15.23 -12.40
N TYR A 40 16.38 -14.19 -12.00
CA TYR A 40 17.77 -14.33 -11.54
C TYR A 40 18.03 -13.36 -10.39
N ILE A 41 19.07 -13.66 -9.60
CA ILE A 41 19.63 -12.75 -8.61
C ILE A 41 21.01 -12.32 -9.11
N LEU A 42 21.23 -11.02 -9.22
CA LEU A 42 22.50 -10.46 -9.62
C LEU A 42 23.34 -10.18 -8.37
N GLU A 43 24.48 -10.87 -8.24
CA GLU A 43 25.45 -10.63 -7.18
C GLU A 43 26.50 -9.61 -7.65
N HIS A 44 26.57 -8.47 -6.97
CA HIS A 44 27.61 -7.47 -7.17
C HIS A 44 28.70 -7.64 -6.12
N LYS A 45 29.95 -7.84 -6.55
CA LYS A 45 31.11 -7.93 -5.67
C LYS A 45 31.95 -6.67 -5.78
N TYR A 46 32.01 -5.91 -4.70
CA TYR A 46 32.78 -4.67 -4.62
C TYR A 46 34.07 -4.88 -3.83
N GLN A 47 35.21 -4.39 -4.37
CA GLN A 47 36.50 -4.40 -3.67
C GLN A 47 36.63 -3.10 -2.86
N VAL A 48 36.51 -3.19 -1.55
CA VAL A 48 36.65 -2.06 -0.63
C VAL A 48 38.12 -2.04 -0.12
N ILE A 49 38.70 -0.87 -0.12
CA ILE A 49 40.10 -0.67 0.31
C ILE A 49 40.07 0.02 1.69
N ARG A 50 40.77 -0.56 2.64
CA ARG A 50 41.06 0.06 3.93
C ARG A 50 42.43 0.72 3.85
N TYR A 51 42.53 2.01 4.13
CA TYR A 51 43.73 2.80 4.00
C TYR A 51 43.93 3.77 5.17
N LYS A 52 45.18 4.12 5.46
CA LYS A 52 45.55 5.10 6.49
C LYS A 52 45.94 6.42 5.81
N ARG A 53 45.36 7.53 6.28
CA ARG A 53 45.73 8.87 5.80
C ARG A 53 46.90 9.45 6.62
N SER A 54 47.47 10.57 6.12
CA SER A 54 48.54 11.32 6.78
C SER A 54 48.17 11.83 8.18
N ASP A 55 46.85 12.03 8.46
CA ASP A 55 46.30 12.38 9.77
C ASP A 55 46.29 11.19 10.76
N GLY A 56 46.83 10.04 10.37
CA GLY A 56 46.82 8.82 11.19
C GLY A 56 45.50 8.05 11.20
N LYS A 57 44.41 8.59 10.66
CA LYS A 57 43.09 7.97 10.65
C LYS A 57 42.98 6.88 9.61
N ILE A 58 42.38 5.75 10.00
CA ILE A 58 42.01 4.66 9.11
C ILE A 58 40.66 4.93 8.49
N ARG A 59 40.55 4.75 7.21
CA ARG A 59 39.32 4.89 6.42
C ARG A 59 39.11 3.70 5.51
N GLU A 60 37.88 3.50 5.09
CA GLU A 60 37.50 2.53 4.07
C GLU A 60 36.79 3.24 2.94
N GLY A 61 36.99 2.78 1.71
CA GLY A 61 36.35 3.34 0.54
C GLY A 61 36.35 2.38 -0.65
N TYR A 62 35.34 2.53 -1.47
CA TYR A 62 35.27 1.93 -2.79
C TYR A 62 35.78 2.96 -3.80
N PHE A 63 36.70 2.53 -4.62
CA PHE A 63 37.32 3.36 -5.67
C PHE A 63 37.09 2.65 -7.01
N PRO A 64 36.09 3.08 -7.79
CA PRO A 64 35.75 2.40 -9.03
C PRO A 64 36.86 2.47 -10.07
N LYS A 65 37.04 1.37 -10.80
CA LYS A 65 37.83 1.38 -12.04
C LYS A 65 36.98 2.01 -13.15
N ALA A 66 37.66 2.52 -14.18
CA ALA A 66 37.00 3.04 -15.38
C ALA A 66 36.02 1.99 -15.96
N GLY A 67 34.78 2.40 -16.19
CA GLY A 67 33.69 1.52 -16.67
C GLY A 67 32.96 0.73 -15.60
N GLY A 68 33.37 0.82 -14.33
CA GLY A 68 32.63 0.25 -13.20
C GLY A 68 31.59 1.22 -12.65
N PRO A 69 30.71 0.76 -11.75
CA PRO A 69 29.69 1.62 -11.11
C PRO A 69 30.38 2.65 -10.21
N ASP A 70 29.92 3.91 -10.27
CA ASP A 70 30.50 5.03 -9.52
C ASP A 70 30.41 4.86 -7.99
N LYS A 71 29.43 4.11 -7.54
CA LYS A 71 29.17 3.82 -6.11
C LYS A 71 28.67 2.41 -5.91
N MET A 72 28.84 1.91 -4.70
CA MET A 72 28.21 0.65 -4.29
C MET A 72 26.70 0.84 -4.15
N ASP A 73 25.91 -0.02 -4.79
CA ASP A 73 24.47 -0.10 -4.59
C ASP A 73 24.16 -1.04 -3.41
N VAL A 74 24.44 -0.57 -2.21
CA VAL A 74 24.20 -1.31 -0.97
C VAL A 74 23.54 -0.38 0.05
N VAL A 75 22.40 -0.80 0.56
CA VAL A 75 21.72 -0.07 1.66
C VAL A 75 22.54 -0.22 2.94
N PRO A 76 22.92 0.87 3.61
CA PRO A 76 23.76 0.83 4.81
C PRO A 76 23.24 -0.12 5.88
N GLY A 77 24.13 -0.99 6.39
CA GLY A 77 23.80 -2.03 7.37
C GLY A 77 23.11 -3.27 6.81
N THR A 78 23.17 -3.44 5.49
CA THR A 78 22.68 -4.63 4.78
C THR A 78 23.72 -5.11 3.77
N HIS A 79 23.44 -6.24 3.09
CA HIS A 79 24.11 -6.66 1.86
C HIS A 79 23.13 -6.61 0.66
N ALA A 80 22.11 -5.81 0.74
CA ALA A 80 21.06 -5.69 -0.28
C ALA A 80 21.12 -4.33 -0.96
N SER A 81 20.82 -4.31 -2.26
CA SER A 81 20.51 -3.08 -2.99
C SER A 81 19.14 -2.53 -2.57
N ALA A 82 18.87 -1.28 -2.92
CA ALA A 82 17.55 -0.69 -2.73
C ALA A 82 16.47 -1.46 -3.51
N ASP A 83 16.79 -1.90 -4.73
CA ASP A 83 15.90 -2.71 -5.58
C ASP A 83 15.56 -4.05 -4.93
N PHE A 84 16.55 -4.78 -4.40
CA PHE A 84 16.31 -6.04 -3.70
C PHE A 84 15.37 -5.84 -2.49
N LEU A 85 15.56 -4.77 -1.71
CA LEU A 85 14.69 -4.49 -0.56
C LEU A 85 13.27 -4.08 -0.99
N ALA A 86 13.13 -3.32 -2.07
CA ALA A 86 11.84 -2.97 -2.63
C ALA A 86 11.08 -4.23 -3.10
N HIS A 87 11.76 -5.14 -3.78
CA HIS A 87 11.20 -6.42 -4.22
C HIS A 87 10.78 -7.31 -3.04
N LEU A 88 11.64 -7.42 -2.02
CA LEU A 88 11.32 -8.16 -0.79
C LEU A 88 10.11 -7.56 -0.06
N ALA A 89 10.02 -6.23 0.04
CA ALA A 89 8.89 -5.53 0.62
C ALA A 89 7.60 -5.78 -0.17
N PHE A 90 7.66 -5.70 -1.50
CA PHE A 90 6.53 -5.96 -2.38
C PHE A 90 6.03 -7.40 -2.23
N ASN A 91 6.93 -8.39 -2.27
CA ASN A 91 6.56 -9.79 -2.08
C ASN A 91 5.87 -10.01 -0.73
N HIS A 92 6.42 -9.42 0.34
CA HIS A 92 5.90 -9.65 1.68
C HIS A 92 4.59 -8.90 1.95
N PHE A 93 4.52 -7.59 1.65
CA PHE A 93 3.39 -6.73 2.02
C PHE A 93 2.27 -6.66 0.97
N VAL A 94 2.59 -6.86 -0.31
CA VAL A 94 1.60 -6.79 -1.39
C VAL A 94 1.15 -8.19 -1.82
N LEU A 95 2.10 -9.11 -2.04
CA LEU A 95 1.79 -10.47 -2.46
C LEU A 95 1.56 -11.44 -1.29
N ASN A 96 1.68 -10.99 -0.04
CA ASN A 96 1.52 -11.79 1.17
C ASN A 96 2.44 -13.03 1.21
N VAL A 97 3.64 -12.93 0.65
CA VAL A 97 4.63 -14.02 0.69
C VAL A 97 5.30 -14.04 2.06
N PRO A 98 5.16 -15.11 2.85
CA PRO A 98 5.84 -15.21 4.14
C PRO A 98 7.36 -15.29 3.97
N TYR A 99 8.14 -14.76 4.90
CA TYR A 99 9.61 -14.76 4.84
C TYR A 99 10.22 -16.14 4.68
N TYR A 100 9.62 -17.20 5.22
CA TYR A 100 10.15 -18.56 5.06
C TYR A 100 10.05 -19.03 3.60
N ARG A 101 9.00 -18.66 2.86
CA ARG A 101 8.89 -18.98 1.42
C ARG A 101 9.90 -18.18 0.61
N GLU A 102 10.12 -16.92 0.99
CA GLU A 102 11.13 -16.08 0.36
C GLU A 102 12.55 -16.67 0.57
N MET A 103 12.84 -17.21 1.75
CA MET A 103 14.09 -17.94 2.00
C MET A 103 14.27 -19.12 1.05
N TYR A 104 13.24 -19.95 0.84
CA TYR A 104 13.32 -21.07 -0.11
C TYR A 104 13.57 -20.58 -1.53
N ARG A 105 12.81 -19.57 -1.99
CA ARG A 105 13.00 -18.98 -3.31
C ARG A 105 14.43 -18.46 -3.50
N LEU A 106 14.99 -17.78 -2.51
CA LEU A 106 16.37 -17.30 -2.55
C LEU A 106 17.39 -18.45 -2.53
N SER A 107 17.10 -19.52 -1.78
CA SER A 107 17.96 -20.71 -1.73
C SER A 107 18.03 -21.43 -3.08
N ASP A 108 16.92 -21.47 -3.85
CA ASP A 108 16.90 -22.02 -5.22
C ASP A 108 17.83 -21.22 -6.15
N HIS A 109 18.03 -19.94 -5.86
CA HIS A 109 19.04 -19.08 -6.53
C HIS A 109 20.43 -19.11 -5.87
N ARG A 110 20.73 -20.11 -5.03
CA ARG A 110 21.98 -20.27 -4.28
C ARG A 110 22.29 -19.15 -3.29
N MET A 111 21.30 -18.40 -2.89
CA MET A 111 21.40 -17.33 -1.88
C MET A 111 20.77 -17.80 -0.56
N SER A 112 21.59 -18.26 0.38
CA SER A 112 21.12 -18.74 1.68
C SER A 112 21.08 -17.60 2.69
N LEU A 113 19.88 -17.16 3.05
CA LEU A 113 19.62 -16.12 4.05
C LEU A 113 18.68 -16.62 5.13
N SER A 114 18.90 -16.18 6.37
CA SER A 114 17.97 -16.48 7.45
C SER A 114 16.75 -15.56 7.38
N ARG A 115 15.62 -16.06 7.92
CA ARG A 115 14.41 -15.25 8.08
C ARG A 115 14.69 -13.95 8.83
N MET A 116 15.49 -14.01 9.89
CA MET A 116 15.83 -12.83 10.69
C MET A 116 16.67 -11.83 9.91
N THR A 117 17.54 -12.31 9.01
CA THR A 117 18.32 -11.45 8.12
C THR A 117 17.39 -10.64 7.21
N LEU A 118 16.40 -11.28 6.58
CA LEU A 118 15.43 -10.61 5.72
C LEU A 118 14.62 -9.54 6.48
N ILE A 119 14.14 -9.89 7.68
CA ILE A 119 13.41 -8.96 8.56
C ILE A 119 14.29 -7.75 8.93
N ASN A 120 15.53 -8.00 9.34
CA ASN A 120 16.46 -6.93 9.75
C ASN A 120 16.82 -6.02 8.57
N TRP A 121 17.00 -6.57 7.38
CA TRP A 121 17.28 -5.78 6.17
C TRP A 121 16.09 -4.90 5.81
N LEU A 122 14.86 -5.43 5.85
CA LEU A 122 13.66 -4.61 5.63
C LEU A 122 13.50 -3.51 6.68
N ALA A 123 13.75 -3.81 7.95
CA ALA A 123 13.71 -2.81 9.01
C ALA A 123 14.75 -1.68 8.78
N LYS A 124 15.95 -2.04 8.30
CA LYS A 124 16.96 -1.05 7.91
C LYS A 124 16.50 -0.21 6.72
N GLY A 125 15.99 -0.84 5.66
CA GLY A 125 15.40 -0.13 4.52
C GLY A 125 14.29 0.84 4.95
N ALA A 126 13.36 0.38 5.78
CA ALA A 126 12.28 1.20 6.32
C ALA A 126 12.79 2.42 7.10
N SER A 127 13.91 2.33 7.81
CA SER A 127 14.46 3.47 8.55
C SER A 127 14.89 4.63 7.65
N PHE A 128 15.23 4.38 6.39
CA PHE A 128 15.57 5.40 5.41
C PHE A 128 14.35 6.03 4.71
N THR A 129 13.17 5.41 4.86
CA THR A 129 11.93 5.91 4.24
C THR A 129 11.07 6.73 5.20
N SER A 130 11.51 6.98 6.42
CA SER A 130 10.74 7.71 7.44
C SER A 130 10.33 9.13 7.00
N SER A 131 11.23 9.86 6.34
CA SER A 131 10.94 11.19 5.78
C SER A 131 9.86 11.14 4.68
N LEU A 132 9.81 10.06 3.90
CA LEU A 132 8.78 9.85 2.89
C LEU A 132 7.39 9.69 3.52
N ILE A 133 7.30 9.00 4.67
CA ILE A 133 6.04 8.84 5.41
C ILE A 133 5.52 10.21 5.88
N GLY A 134 6.40 11.07 6.40
CA GLY A 134 6.07 12.47 6.74
C GLY A 134 5.48 13.22 5.55
N SER A 135 6.16 13.20 4.41
CA SER A 135 5.70 13.84 3.18
C SER A 135 4.37 13.28 2.65
N LEU A 136 4.15 11.96 2.81
CA LEU A 136 2.87 11.32 2.46
C LEU A 136 1.74 11.78 3.39
N LYS A 137 2.01 11.90 4.69
CA LYS A 137 1.06 12.45 5.66
C LYS A 137 0.70 13.90 5.31
N ASP A 138 1.68 14.74 5.02
CA ASP A 138 1.46 16.14 4.62
C ASP A 138 0.59 16.25 3.37
N ARG A 139 0.82 15.38 2.39
CA ARG A 139 0.00 15.32 1.17
C ARG A 139 -1.38 14.74 1.40
N ALA A 140 -1.54 13.79 2.29
CA ALA A 140 -2.82 13.15 2.56
C ALA A 140 -3.73 14.05 3.40
N MET A 141 -3.18 14.70 4.44
CA MET A 141 -3.92 15.45 5.46
C MET A 141 -3.78 16.96 5.25
N VAL A 142 -4.26 17.47 4.11
CA VAL A 142 -4.38 18.90 3.86
C VAL A 142 -5.74 19.42 4.32
N LYS A 143 -5.86 20.72 4.63
CA LYS A 143 -7.05 21.35 5.24
C LYS A 143 -8.38 21.03 4.53
N ASP A 144 -8.37 20.90 3.20
CA ASP A 144 -9.60 20.65 2.43
C ASP A 144 -9.89 19.16 2.19
N SER A 145 -9.10 18.23 2.77
CA SER A 145 -9.24 16.81 2.51
C SER A 145 -10.25 16.13 3.43
N ILE A 146 -10.88 15.08 2.89
CA ILE A 146 -11.70 14.14 3.66
C ILE A 146 -10.88 12.87 3.85
N ILE A 147 -10.65 12.51 5.11
CA ILE A 147 -9.88 11.33 5.51
C ILE A 147 -10.81 10.25 6.04
N ASN A 148 -10.76 9.06 5.46
CA ASN A 148 -11.36 7.89 6.08
C ASN A 148 -10.36 7.29 7.08
N CYS A 149 -10.82 7.05 8.30
CA CYS A 149 -10.01 6.47 9.37
C CYS A 149 -10.73 5.27 9.98
N ASP A 150 -9.99 4.19 10.13
CA ASP A 150 -10.46 2.96 10.75
C ASP A 150 -9.30 2.26 11.45
N GLU A 151 -9.59 1.39 12.41
CA GLU A 151 -8.56 0.59 13.07
C GLU A 151 -8.90 -0.89 13.05
N THR A 152 -7.89 -1.71 12.83
CA THR A 152 -7.99 -3.17 12.92
C THR A 152 -7.05 -3.70 13.99
N TRP A 153 -7.42 -4.80 14.62
CA TRP A 153 -6.57 -5.43 15.62
C TRP A 153 -5.69 -6.53 15.02
N CYS A 154 -4.54 -6.70 15.64
CA CYS A 154 -3.63 -7.81 15.36
C CYS A 154 -3.10 -8.42 16.65
N LYS A 155 -2.69 -9.70 16.60
CA LYS A 155 -2.01 -10.36 17.73
C LYS A 155 -0.52 -10.10 17.63
N VAL A 156 0.05 -9.49 18.67
CA VAL A 156 1.48 -9.23 18.79
C VAL A 156 2.01 -9.96 20.01
N LYS A 157 3.12 -10.68 19.84
CA LYS A 157 3.80 -11.37 20.95
C LYS A 157 4.71 -10.38 21.67
N VAL A 158 4.38 -10.07 22.95
CA VAL A 158 5.14 -9.18 23.81
C VAL A 158 5.53 -9.96 25.07
N ASN A 159 6.81 -10.05 25.39
CA ASN A 159 7.32 -10.75 26.56
C ASN A 159 6.78 -12.18 26.72
N GLY A 160 6.69 -12.92 25.61
CA GLY A 160 6.20 -14.31 25.60
C GLY A 160 4.69 -14.47 25.52
N HIS A 161 3.90 -13.44 25.75
CA HIS A 161 2.43 -13.46 25.72
C HIS A 161 1.88 -12.79 24.47
N PHE A 162 0.73 -13.28 23.97
CA PHE A 162 0.01 -12.62 22.88
C PHE A 162 -0.89 -11.52 23.42
N MET A 163 -0.69 -10.32 22.91
CA MET A 163 -1.52 -9.15 23.20
C MET A 163 -2.27 -8.69 21.96
N ARG A 164 -3.50 -8.20 22.14
CA ARG A 164 -4.24 -7.51 21.08
C ARG A 164 -3.66 -6.10 20.93
N LYS A 165 -3.19 -5.78 19.75
CA LYS A 165 -2.66 -4.48 19.37
C LYS A 165 -3.44 -3.98 18.14
N TYR A 166 -3.33 -2.69 17.81
CA TYR A 166 -4.13 -2.07 16.75
C TYR A 166 -3.25 -1.38 15.71
N ILE A 167 -3.67 -1.51 14.48
CA ILE A 167 -3.12 -0.78 13.34
C ILE A 167 -4.21 0.15 12.86
N TRP A 168 -3.89 1.43 12.75
CA TRP A 168 -4.76 2.46 12.20
C TRP A 168 -4.53 2.58 10.71
N CYS A 169 -5.61 2.76 9.96
CA CYS A 169 -5.60 2.97 8.53
C CYS A 169 -6.22 4.33 8.22
N LEU A 170 -5.46 5.22 7.58
CA LEU A 170 -5.95 6.50 7.08
C LEU A 170 -5.96 6.46 5.56
N VAL A 171 -7.07 6.86 4.96
CA VAL A 171 -7.26 6.83 3.50
C VAL A 171 -7.72 8.19 3.01
N ASN A 172 -6.93 8.81 2.15
CA ASN A 172 -7.38 9.92 1.31
C ASN A 172 -7.73 9.36 -0.07
N LYS A 173 -9.02 9.23 -0.37
CA LYS A 173 -9.50 8.64 -1.63
C LYS A 173 -9.20 9.51 -2.84
N GLU A 174 -9.31 10.83 -2.71
CA GLU A 174 -9.07 11.78 -3.81
C GLU A 174 -7.61 11.76 -4.25
N ARG A 175 -6.69 11.73 -3.28
CA ARG A 175 -5.25 11.70 -3.53
C ARG A 175 -4.68 10.29 -3.71
N LYS A 176 -5.51 9.25 -3.54
CA LYS A 176 -5.13 7.82 -3.63
C LYS A 176 -3.97 7.48 -2.68
N ILE A 177 -3.99 8.02 -1.46
CA ILE A 177 -2.97 7.78 -0.43
C ILE A 177 -3.59 6.96 0.69
N VAL A 178 -2.91 5.88 1.06
CA VAL A 178 -3.23 5.04 2.21
C VAL A 178 -2.02 5.02 3.15
N ILE A 179 -2.26 5.25 4.44
CA ILE A 179 -1.23 5.26 5.47
C ILE A 179 -1.63 4.31 6.59
N TYR A 180 -0.76 3.37 6.91
CA TYR A 180 -0.92 2.49 8.06
C TYR A 180 -0.03 2.96 9.20
N CYS A 181 -0.60 3.08 10.41
CA CYS A 181 0.10 3.52 11.60
C CYS A 181 -0.03 2.49 12.72
N TYR A 182 1.08 2.16 13.36
CA TYR A 182 1.14 1.29 14.52
C TYR A 182 1.74 2.06 15.71
N GLU A 183 1.07 3.10 16.16
CA GLU A 183 1.53 3.91 17.30
C GLU A 183 1.26 3.17 18.62
N ASP A 184 2.29 2.60 19.24
CA ASP A 184 2.27 1.72 20.44
C ASP A 184 1.21 0.58 20.43
N GLY A 185 0.46 0.45 19.36
CA GLY A 185 -0.59 -0.55 19.16
C GLY A 185 -1.83 -0.37 20.03
N SER A 186 -2.08 0.82 20.55
CA SER A 186 -3.28 1.16 21.33
C SER A 186 -4.44 1.60 20.42
N ARG A 187 -5.67 1.46 20.91
CA ARG A 187 -6.92 1.96 20.32
C ARG A 187 -7.38 3.27 20.97
N GLY A 188 -6.53 3.92 21.74
CA GLY A 188 -6.91 5.07 22.54
C GLY A 188 -6.88 6.39 21.78
N ARG A 189 -7.67 7.38 22.27
CA ARG A 189 -7.74 8.74 21.76
C ARG A 189 -6.36 9.43 21.63
N LYS A 190 -5.46 9.20 22.58
CA LYS A 190 -4.09 9.76 22.54
C LYS A 190 -3.32 9.31 21.31
N VAL A 191 -3.55 8.07 20.86
CA VAL A 191 -2.91 7.51 19.67
C VAL A 191 -3.47 8.15 18.42
N LEU A 192 -4.80 8.30 18.31
CA LEU A 192 -5.42 8.98 17.18
C LEU A 192 -4.91 10.42 17.06
N ARG A 193 -4.85 11.19 18.15
CA ARG A 193 -4.28 12.55 18.15
C ARG A 193 -2.84 12.57 17.66
N LYS A 194 -2.01 11.65 18.16
CA LYS A 194 -0.62 11.53 17.71
C LYS A 194 -0.51 11.19 16.22
N ILE A 195 -1.39 10.36 15.69
CA ILE A 195 -1.41 10.00 14.27
C ILE A 195 -1.80 11.21 13.41
N LEU A 196 -2.80 11.98 13.83
CA LEU A 196 -3.25 13.17 13.14
C LEU A 196 -2.26 14.35 13.31
N GLU A 197 -1.41 14.31 14.37
CA GLU A 197 -0.43 15.36 14.66
C GLU A 197 -1.07 16.76 14.76
N ASP A 198 -2.29 16.81 15.33
CA ASP A 198 -3.12 18.02 15.43
C ASP A 198 -3.40 18.72 14.08
N ARG A 199 -3.26 18.00 12.96
CA ARG A 199 -3.62 18.52 11.64
C ARG A 199 -5.13 18.64 11.52
N GLU A 200 -5.57 19.78 11.06
CA GLU A 200 -6.96 20.02 10.70
C GLU A 200 -7.19 19.59 9.26
N VAL A 201 -8.23 18.80 9.07
CA VAL A 201 -8.72 18.38 7.75
C VAL A 201 -10.19 18.80 7.64
N LYS A 202 -10.73 18.89 6.44
CA LYS A 202 -12.14 19.24 6.26
C LYS A 202 -13.07 18.30 7.02
N ALA A 203 -12.83 17.00 6.89
CA ALA A 203 -13.60 16.02 7.62
C ALA A 203 -12.81 14.73 7.87
N LEU A 204 -13.11 14.07 8.99
CA LEU A 204 -12.67 12.71 9.30
C LEU A 204 -13.87 11.78 9.31
N GLN A 205 -13.89 10.80 8.41
CA GLN A 205 -14.94 9.79 8.34
C GLN A 205 -14.48 8.51 9.04
N SER A 206 -15.25 8.05 10.04
CA SER A 206 -14.95 6.82 10.77
C SER A 206 -16.20 6.02 11.11
N ASP A 207 -16.05 4.92 11.84
CA ASP A 207 -17.18 4.29 12.53
C ASP A 207 -17.67 5.17 13.69
N GLY A 208 -18.75 4.80 14.32
CA GLY A 208 -19.31 5.54 15.48
C GLY A 208 -18.60 5.26 16.80
N TYR A 209 -17.32 4.87 16.82
CA TYR A 209 -16.60 4.58 18.05
C TYR A 209 -16.25 5.85 18.85
N ASN A 210 -16.43 5.81 20.16
CA ASN A 210 -16.28 6.96 21.06
C ASN A 210 -14.95 7.71 20.97
N VAL A 211 -13.90 7.05 20.50
CA VAL A 211 -12.57 7.66 20.32
C VAL A 211 -12.60 8.82 19.35
N TYR A 212 -13.49 8.79 18.37
CA TYR A 212 -13.61 9.85 17.35
C TYR A 212 -14.48 11.03 17.81
N MET A 213 -15.32 10.86 18.86
CA MET A 213 -16.27 11.88 19.33
C MET A 213 -15.60 13.14 19.89
N TYR A 214 -14.28 13.14 20.12
CA TYR A 214 -13.57 14.34 20.54
C TYR A 214 -13.38 15.35 19.39
N ILE A 215 -13.40 14.87 18.15
CA ILE A 215 -13.10 15.68 16.97
C ILE A 215 -14.06 16.87 16.92
N ASP A 216 -15.36 16.63 17.04
CA ASP A 216 -16.39 17.68 17.06
C ASP A 216 -16.26 18.66 18.23
N LYS A 217 -15.52 18.29 19.28
CA LYS A 217 -15.39 19.08 20.52
C LYS A 217 -14.09 19.85 20.63
N GLU A 218 -13.02 19.33 20.02
CA GLU A 218 -11.67 19.84 20.25
C GLU A 218 -10.98 20.34 18.97
N LEU A 219 -11.43 19.91 17.78
CA LEU A 219 -10.91 20.38 16.50
C LEU A 219 -11.97 21.29 15.85
N VAL A 220 -11.73 22.59 15.91
CA VAL A 220 -12.71 23.62 15.50
C VAL A 220 -13.05 23.52 14.00
N ASP A 221 -12.09 23.18 13.15
CA ASP A 221 -12.20 23.18 11.69
C ASP A 221 -12.31 21.77 11.08
N THR A 222 -12.44 20.71 11.88
CA THR A 222 -12.57 19.33 11.39
C THR A 222 -13.94 18.74 11.75
N GLU A 223 -14.70 18.37 10.74
CA GLU A 223 -16.02 17.72 10.90
C GLU A 223 -15.85 16.21 11.05
N HIS A 224 -16.59 15.58 11.99
CA HIS A 224 -16.64 14.13 12.10
C HIS A 224 -17.82 13.57 11.32
N LEU A 225 -17.55 12.66 10.38
CA LEU A 225 -18.56 12.00 9.55
C LEU A 225 -18.67 10.51 9.91
N CYS A 226 -19.87 10.05 10.19
CA CYS A 226 -20.11 8.63 10.42
C CYS A 226 -20.13 7.84 9.10
N CYS A 227 -19.48 6.70 9.08
CA CYS A 227 -19.44 5.83 7.91
C CYS A 227 -20.77 5.07 7.73
N LEU A 228 -21.47 5.34 6.64
CA LEU A 228 -22.74 4.68 6.33
C LEU A 228 -22.60 3.17 6.16
N ALA A 229 -21.48 2.67 5.67
CA ALA A 229 -21.24 1.24 5.54
C ALA A 229 -21.20 0.54 6.91
N HIS A 230 -20.54 1.13 7.91
CA HIS A 230 -20.55 0.63 9.28
C HIS A 230 -21.93 0.70 9.92
N SER A 231 -22.67 1.80 9.69
CA SER A 231 -24.06 1.94 10.17
C SER A 231 -24.93 0.86 9.56
N ARG A 232 -24.89 0.68 8.24
CA ARG A 232 -25.64 -0.37 7.54
C ARG A 232 -25.33 -1.77 8.08
N ALA A 233 -24.07 -2.08 8.33
CA ALA A 233 -23.68 -3.40 8.86
C ALA A 233 -24.34 -3.72 10.21
N LYS A 234 -24.56 -2.72 11.07
CA LYS A 234 -25.28 -2.90 12.34
C LYS A 234 -26.76 -3.26 12.13
N PHE A 235 -27.43 -2.64 11.17
CA PHE A 235 -28.82 -2.98 10.83
C PHE A 235 -28.91 -4.36 10.18
N VAL A 236 -27.96 -4.74 9.31
CA VAL A 236 -27.88 -6.08 8.75
C VAL A 236 -27.76 -7.12 9.86
N TYR A 237 -26.87 -6.88 10.82
CA TYR A 237 -26.72 -7.78 11.97
C TYR A 237 -28.02 -7.90 12.78
N ALA A 238 -28.72 -6.78 13.08
CA ALA A 238 -29.98 -6.81 13.81
C ALA A 238 -31.08 -7.61 13.07
N TYR A 239 -31.18 -7.44 11.75
CA TYR A 239 -32.11 -8.18 10.92
C TYR A 239 -31.78 -9.69 10.87
N GLU A 240 -30.52 -10.05 10.65
CA GLU A 240 -30.08 -11.45 10.54
C GLU A 240 -30.19 -12.22 11.86
N GLN A 241 -29.99 -11.55 13.00
CA GLN A 241 -30.07 -12.18 14.32
C GLN A 241 -31.47 -12.19 14.91
N GLY A 242 -32.27 -11.16 14.67
CA GLY A 242 -33.56 -10.94 15.34
C GLY A 242 -34.78 -10.89 14.42
N GLY A 243 -34.60 -10.91 13.10
CA GLY A 243 -35.68 -10.73 12.14
C GLY A 243 -36.35 -9.33 12.23
N ASP A 244 -35.60 -8.33 12.72
CA ASP A 244 -36.09 -6.97 12.95
C ASP A 244 -36.50 -6.30 11.62
N LEU A 245 -37.80 -6.07 11.44
CA LEU A 245 -38.36 -5.49 10.21
C LEU A 245 -38.03 -4.01 10.05
N ASP A 246 -37.89 -3.27 11.14
CA ASP A 246 -37.45 -1.87 11.09
C ASP A 246 -35.98 -1.79 10.60
N ALA A 247 -35.15 -2.69 11.08
CA ALA A 247 -33.78 -2.82 10.56
C ALA A 247 -33.77 -3.17 9.06
N LYS A 248 -34.67 -4.06 8.60
CA LYS A 248 -34.83 -4.39 7.18
C LYS A 248 -35.23 -3.17 6.36
N TYR A 249 -36.17 -2.38 6.81
CA TYR A 249 -36.55 -1.14 6.14
C TYR A 249 -35.37 -0.18 5.99
N ILE A 250 -34.58 0.03 7.04
CA ILE A 250 -33.38 0.87 7.00
C ILE A 250 -32.35 0.33 6.02
N ILE A 251 -32.13 -1.00 5.95
CA ILE A 251 -31.24 -1.64 4.97
C ILE A 251 -31.68 -1.32 3.54
N ASP A 252 -33.00 -1.37 3.27
CA ASP A 252 -33.52 -1.08 1.95
C ASP A 252 -33.36 0.41 1.59
N CYS A 253 -33.52 1.33 2.54
CA CYS A 253 -33.18 2.75 2.36
C CYS A 253 -31.69 2.96 2.00
N PHE A 254 -30.76 2.26 2.65
CA PHE A 254 -29.35 2.29 2.26
C PHE A 254 -29.12 1.75 0.84
N GLY A 255 -29.85 0.69 0.47
CA GLY A 255 -29.79 0.14 -0.89
C GLY A 255 -30.19 1.17 -1.94
N GLU A 256 -31.26 1.91 -1.67
CA GLU A 256 -31.72 2.98 -2.56
C GLU A 256 -30.71 4.13 -2.67
N LEU A 257 -30.13 4.56 -1.55
CA LEU A 257 -29.08 5.58 -1.55
C LEU A 257 -27.88 5.16 -2.41
N TYR A 258 -27.42 3.92 -2.28
CA TYR A 258 -26.29 3.43 -3.09
C TYR A 258 -26.64 3.35 -4.57
N ARG A 259 -27.86 2.91 -4.91
CA ARG A 259 -28.34 2.87 -6.29
C ARG A 259 -28.36 4.27 -6.93
N LEU A 260 -28.81 5.27 -6.19
CA LEU A 260 -28.79 6.67 -6.64
C LEU A 260 -27.38 7.19 -6.85
N GLU A 261 -26.45 6.91 -5.94
CA GLU A 261 -25.04 7.28 -6.08
C GLU A 261 -24.39 6.64 -7.32
N ASP A 262 -24.70 5.40 -7.61
CA ASP A 262 -24.20 4.72 -8.81
C ASP A 262 -24.81 5.33 -10.09
N THR A 263 -26.08 5.72 -10.05
CA THR A 263 -26.72 6.44 -11.13
C THR A 263 -26.03 7.79 -11.39
N TYR A 264 -25.72 8.54 -10.32
CA TYR A 264 -25.04 9.83 -10.43
C TYR A 264 -23.62 9.68 -11.01
N LYS A 265 -22.86 8.66 -10.60
CA LYS A 265 -21.52 8.37 -11.17
C LYS A 265 -21.59 8.09 -12.68
N LEU A 266 -22.63 7.40 -13.13
CA LEU A 266 -22.80 7.03 -14.54
C LEU A 266 -23.40 8.17 -15.38
N SER A 267 -24.07 9.14 -14.78
CA SER A 267 -24.80 10.20 -15.47
C SER A 267 -23.91 11.26 -16.14
N GLY A 268 -22.63 11.37 -15.71
CA GLY A 268 -21.73 12.43 -16.14
C GLY A 268 -22.15 13.85 -15.69
N LEU A 269 -23.08 13.96 -14.73
CA LEU A 269 -23.52 15.25 -14.19
C LEU A 269 -22.41 15.99 -13.45
N PRO A 270 -22.38 17.34 -13.53
CA PRO A 270 -21.48 18.15 -12.73
C PRO A 270 -21.70 17.93 -11.21
N ALA A 271 -20.65 18.06 -10.40
CA ALA A 271 -20.67 17.82 -8.97
C ALA A 271 -21.71 18.70 -8.22
N GLU A 272 -21.92 19.93 -8.69
CA GLU A 272 -22.91 20.85 -8.11
C GLU A 272 -24.34 20.32 -8.29
N LEU A 273 -24.67 19.81 -9.48
CA LEU A 273 -25.98 19.22 -9.74
C LEU A 273 -26.21 17.94 -8.97
N ILE A 274 -25.18 17.09 -8.83
CA ILE A 274 -25.24 15.89 -7.98
C ILE A 274 -25.52 16.31 -6.53
N THR A 275 -24.89 17.36 -6.05
CA THR A 275 -25.10 17.89 -4.69
C THR A 275 -26.54 18.35 -4.50
N CYS A 276 -27.14 19.07 -5.44
CA CYS A 276 -28.54 19.47 -5.42
C CYS A 276 -29.48 18.26 -5.40
N CYS A 277 -29.22 17.25 -6.22
CA CYS A 277 -30.01 16.00 -6.24
C CYS A 277 -29.96 15.28 -4.89
N ARG A 278 -28.77 15.19 -4.25
CA ARG A 278 -28.64 14.60 -2.91
C ARG A 278 -29.41 15.36 -1.84
N GLN A 279 -29.40 16.70 -1.90
CA GLN A 279 -30.17 17.54 -0.96
C GLN A 279 -31.68 17.33 -1.15
N SER A 280 -32.17 17.31 -2.38
CA SER A 280 -33.59 17.07 -2.67
C SER A 280 -34.08 15.69 -2.19
N PHE A 281 -33.22 14.67 -2.31
CA PHE A 281 -33.56 13.33 -1.80
C PHE A 281 -33.64 13.30 -0.28
N ARG A 282 -32.72 14.00 0.42
CA ARG A 282 -32.74 14.10 1.89
C ARG A 282 -34.05 14.68 2.43
N THR A 283 -34.63 15.66 1.75
CA THR A 283 -35.91 16.27 2.16
C THR A 283 -37.13 15.41 1.91
N ASN A 284 -37.04 14.39 1.07
CA ASN A 284 -38.17 13.52 0.71
C ASN A 284 -38.15 12.15 1.42
N VAL A 285 -37.09 11.77 2.09
CA VAL A 285 -36.90 10.43 2.70
C VAL A 285 -36.83 10.51 4.25
N PHE A 286 -36.49 11.66 4.80
CA PHE A 286 -36.43 11.95 6.22
C PHE A 286 -37.24 13.21 6.55
#